data_61b7d00f35f8bbb6cb69d262d731c3c7
#
_entry.id   61b7d00f35f8bbb6cb69d262d731c3c7
#
_cell.length_a   1.000
_cell.length_b   1.000
_cell.length_c   1.000
_cell.angle_alpha   90.00
_cell.angle_beta   90.00
_cell.angle_gamma   90.00
#
_symmetry.space_group_name_H-M   'P 1'
#
loop_
_entity.id
_entity.type
_entity.pdbx_description
1 polymer ?
#
loop_
_entity_poly.entity_id
_entity_poly.type
_entity_poly.pdbx_seq_one_letter_code
_entity_poly.pdbx_strand_id
1 'polypeptide(L)'
;MPCGLSIETENIERIFLGLAVEAHKQIPTNLKRQKKKVIVLAGPTGCGKSELAMQLARKIPGEIVSADSIQVYRGMDIGTAKPSFEDREDVSHHLIDIRNVNEPFNVVDFYYEARHACQTILNRDNIPLIVGGSGFYIHSLLYGPPSGPPSVPELRKALEQEMEKFGADELFERLSQLDLDYARTITKNDRQKIIRALEIITLTNKKVSKLSWKGRHKPMNYNFRCWFLHRPRESLYRRIEKRCEQMIDGGFLEEVEKLIEQGIRTNNSASQAIGYRQALEYLISAKKKEDYEDFLDSFKKASRHYVKRQLTWFRNEEPEFRWIDLDMHDPEVVVDIITQDYEQSL
;
A
#
# COMPACT_ATOMS: atom_id res chain seq x y z
N MET A 1 -8.30 49.06 8.22
CA MET A 1 -9.44 48.33 7.67
C MET A 1 -8.96 47.07 7.01
N PRO A 2 -9.27 45.91 7.52
CA PRO A 2 -8.94 44.66 6.86
C PRO A 2 -10.15 44.24 6.01
N CYS A 3 -9.92 44.03 4.73
CA CYS A 3 -10.90 43.47 3.83
C CYS A 3 -10.97 41.97 4.01
N GLY A 4 -12.02 41.50 4.69
CA GLY A 4 -12.30 40.07 4.84
C GLY A 4 -12.85 39.49 3.56
N LEU A 5 -12.19 38.49 3.01
CA LEU A 5 -12.75 37.53 2.08
C LEU A 5 -13.01 36.23 2.86
N SER A 6 -14.15 36.16 3.53
CA SER A 6 -14.72 34.90 3.98
C SER A 6 -15.39 34.25 2.74
N ILE A 7 -14.67 33.41 2.05
CA ILE A 7 -15.27 32.48 1.09
C ILE A 7 -15.98 31.42 1.94
N GLU A 8 -17.30 31.46 1.92
CA GLU A 8 -18.15 30.51 2.63
C GLU A 8 -17.90 29.08 2.14
N THR A 9 -17.13 28.34 2.92
CA THR A 9 -16.87 26.90 2.70
C THR A 9 -18.16 26.07 2.63
N GLU A 10 -19.22 26.51 3.28
CA GLU A 10 -20.57 25.91 3.19
C GLU A 10 -21.19 25.93 1.78
N ASN A 11 -20.87 26.91 0.96
CA ASN A 11 -21.40 26.99 -0.42
C ASN A 11 -20.73 25.99 -1.35
N ILE A 12 -19.46 25.69 -1.15
CA ILE A 12 -18.71 24.72 -1.97
C ILE A 12 -19.20 23.30 -1.67
N GLU A 13 -19.41 22.95 -0.41
CA GLU A 13 -19.97 21.64 -0.02
C GLU A 13 -21.41 21.45 -0.54
N ARG A 14 -22.24 22.49 -0.52
CA ARG A 14 -23.60 22.44 -1.09
C ARG A 14 -23.60 22.24 -2.60
N ILE A 15 -22.68 22.86 -3.32
CA ILE A 15 -22.53 22.70 -4.78
C ILE A 15 -22.06 21.28 -5.10
N PHE A 16 -21.08 20.75 -4.39
CA PHE A 16 -20.61 19.37 -4.58
C PHE A 16 -21.65 18.32 -4.21
N LEU A 17 -22.38 18.50 -3.11
CA LEU A 17 -23.51 17.63 -2.74
C LEU A 17 -24.67 17.74 -3.76
N GLY A 18 -24.97 18.93 -4.26
CA GLY A 18 -26.00 19.15 -5.28
C GLY A 18 -25.65 18.44 -6.59
N LEU A 19 -24.43 18.60 -7.09
CA LEU A 19 -23.95 17.93 -8.30
C LEU A 19 -23.89 16.41 -8.16
N ALA A 20 -23.50 15.90 -6.99
CA ALA A 20 -23.51 14.47 -6.71
C ALA A 20 -24.93 13.88 -6.66
N VAL A 21 -25.90 14.62 -6.13
CA VAL A 21 -27.31 14.22 -6.07
C VAL A 21 -27.98 14.27 -7.45
N GLU A 22 -27.65 15.27 -8.28
CA GLU A 22 -28.18 15.35 -9.66
C GLU A 22 -27.54 14.27 -10.57
N ALA A 23 -26.27 13.99 -10.43
CA ALA A 23 -25.63 12.90 -11.15
C ALA A 23 -26.24 11.53 -10.79
N HIS A 24 -26.71 11.34 -9.55
CA HIS A 24 -27.42 10.13 -9.13
C HIS A 24 -28.85 10.01 -9.67
N LYS A 25 -29.52 11.13 -9.96
CA LYS A 25 -30.91 11.14 -10.48
C LYS A 25 -31.03 10.81 -11.98
N GLN A 26 -29.93 10.87 -12.73
CA GLN A 26 -29.92 10.62 -14.18
C GLN A 26 -29.55 9.18 -14.56
N ILE A 27 -29.34 8.29 -13.60
CA ILE A 27 -29.06 6.87 -13.89
C ILE A 27 -30.39 6.11 -13.94
N PRO A 28 -30.77 5.51 -15.09
CA PRO A 28 -31.98 4.67 -15.16
C PRO A 28 -31.88 3.52 -14.17
N THR A 29 -32.83 3.42 -13.26
CA THR A 29 -32.88 2.48 -12.13
C THR A 29 -33.13 1.03 -12.51
N ASN A 30 -33.11 0.64 -13.79
CA ASN A 30 -33.61 -0.67 -14.26
C ASN A 30 -32.62 -1.53 -15.04
N LEU A 31 -31.32 -1.25 -14.99
CA LEU A 31 -30.32 -2.22 -15.38
C LEU A 31 -29.60 -2.65 -14.08
N LYS A 32 -29.81 -3.88 -13.60
CA LYS A 32 -28.85 -4.55 -12.70
C LYS A 32 -27.51 -4.57 -13.44
N ARG A 33 -26.74 -3.49 -13.36
CA ARG A 33 -25.40 -3.43 -13.91
C ARG A 33 -24.63 -4.56 -13.24
N GLN A 34 -24.34 -5.59 -14.01
CA GLN A 34 -23.49 -6.68 -13.56
C GLN A 34 -22.19 -6.07 -13.03
N LYS A 35 -21.88 -6.34 -11.77
CA LYS A 35 -20.71 -5.74 -11.13
C LYS A 35 -19.47 -6.19 -11.88
N LYS A 36 -18.68 -5.24 -12.38
CA LYS A 36 -17.43 -5.52 -13.07
C LYS A 36 -16.48 -6.26 -12.12
N LYS A 37 -15.94 -7.39 -12.54
CA LYS A 37 -15.07 -8.24 -11.72
C LYS A 37 -13.64 -7.70 -11.71
N VAL A 38 -13.00 -7.78 -10.55
CA VAL A 38 -11.60 -7.44 -10.32
C VAL A 38 -10.98 -8.57 -9.51
N ILE A 39 -9.87 -9.10 -9.96
CA ILE A 39 -9.13 -10.13 -9.24
C ILE A 39 -8.07 -9.45 -8.35
N VAL A 40 -7.97 -9.89 -7.09
CA VAL A 40 -6.97 -9.42 -6.14
C VAL A 40 -6.08 -10.58 -5.73
N LEU A 41 -4.80 -10.50 -6.07
CA LEU A 41 -3.76 -11.45 -5.71
C LEU A 41 -2.87 -10.83 -4.63
N ALA A 42 -3.20 -11.05 -3.39
CA ALA A 42 -2.41 -10.62 -2.25
C ALA A 42 -1.45 -11.71 -1.77
N GLY A 43 -0.48 -11.33 -0.96
CA GLY A 43 0.43 -12.28 -0.30
C GLY A 43 1.74 -11.62 0.12
N PRO A 44 2.54 -12.28 0.97
CA PRO A 44 3.79 -11.71 1.45
C PRO A 44 4.83 -11.60 0.34
N THR A 45 5.81 -10.72 0.55
CA THR A 45 6.96 -10.64 -0.35
C THR A 45 7.69 -12.00 -0.44
N GLY A 46 8.20 -12.35 -1.62
CA GLY A 46 8.92 -13.61 -1.85
C GLY A 46 8.07 -14.86 -2.03
N CYS A 47 6.73 -14.80 -1.91
CA CYS A 47 5.88 -15.99 -2.07
C CYS A 47 5.71 -16.47 -3.52
N GLY A 48 5.97 -15.62 -4.55
CA GLY A 48 5.81 -15.97 -5.97
C GLY A 48 4.61 -15.30 -6.65
N LYS A 49 4.01 -14.27 -6.04
CA LYS A 49 2.84 -13.55 -6.59
C LYS A 49 3.03 -13.03 -8.01
N SER A 50 4.17 -12.38 -8.28
CA SER A 50 4.42 -11.70 -9.55
C SER A 50 4.46 -12.71 -10.70
N GLU A 51 5.14 -13.83 -10.52
CA GLU A 51 5.21 -14.92 -11.49
C GLU A 51 3.82 -15.50 -11.78
N LEU A 52 3.05 -15.81 -10.74
CA LEU A 52 1.68 -16.32 -10.89
C LEU A 52 0.75 -15.29 -11.54
N ALA A 53 0.89 -14.01 -11.20
CA ALA A 53 0.11 -12.93 -11.81
C ALA A 53 0.40 -12.79 -13.32
N MET A 54 1.65 -12.94 -13.75
CA MET A 54 2.03 -12.96 -15.16
C MET A 54 1.40 -14.14 -15.90
N GLN A 55 1.47 -15.36 -15.32
CA GLN A 55 0.83 -16.55 -15.91
C GLN A 55 -0.69 -16.36 -16.04
N LEU A 56 -1.33 -15.83 -15.00
CA LEU A 56 -2.77 -15.55 -15.03
C LEU A 56 -3.10 -14.48 -16.08
N ALA A 57 -2.34 -13.38 -16.14
CA ALA A 57 -2.57 -12.30 -17.10
C ALA A 57 -2.43 -12.74 -18.57
N ARG A 58 -1.56 -13.72 -18.85
CA ARG A 58 -1.45 -14.34 -20.19
C ARG A 58 -2.63 -15.26 -20.51
N LYS A 59 -3.19 -15.91 -19.50
CA LYS A 59 -4.30 -16.86 -19.68
C LYS A 59 -5.66 -16.19 -19.89
N ILE A 60 -5.85 -15.04 -19.25
CA ILE A 60 -7.03 -14.19 -19.39
C ILE A 60 -6.59 -12.82 -19.93
N PRO A 61 -7.46 -12.01 -20.56
CA PRO A 61 -7.08 -10.66 -21.01
C PRO A 61 -6.86 -9.74 -19.78
N GLY A 62 -5.80 -10.03 -19.00
CA GLY A 62 -5.52 -9.39 -17.74
C GLY A 62 -4.46 -8.28 -17.83
N GLU A 63 -4.63 -7.21 -17.06
CA GLU A 63 -3.62 -6.18 -16.87
C GLU A 63 -3.33 -6.02 -15.36
N ILE A 64 -2.06 -5.92 -15.01
CA ILE A 64 -1.63 -5.88 -13.61
C ILE A 64 -1.66 -4.45 -13.07
N VAL A 65 -2.28 -4.28 -11.90
CA VAL A 65 -2.25 -3.04 -11.11
C VAL A 65 -1.44 -3.32 -9.85
N SER A 66 -0.24 -2.75 -9.75
CA SER A 66 0.64 -2.97 -8.60
C SER A 66 0.06 -2.34 -7.33
N ALA A 67 -0.15 -3.18 -6.31
CA ALA A 67 -0.50 -2.76 -4.94
C ALA A 67 0.74 -2.84 -4.03
N ASP A 68 1.85 -2.26 -4.48
CA ASP A 68 3.09 -2.09 -3.75
C ASP A 68 3.36 -0.60 -3.50
N SER A 69 3.65 -0.24 -2.26
CA SER A 69 3.84 1.16 -1.86
C SER A 69 5.18 1.76 -2.30
N ILE A 70 6.08 0.94 -2.84
CA ILE A 70 7.44 1.36 -3.19
C ILE A 70 7.70 1.26 -4.69
N GLN A 71 7.12 0.29 -5.40
CA GLN A 71 7.26 0.15 -6.86
C GLN A 71 6.73 1.36 -7.65
N VAL A 72 5.98 2.24 -7.02
CA VAL A 72 5.50 3.51 -7.60
C VAL A 72 6.63 4.50 -7.90
N TYR A 73 7.78 4.35 -7.23
CA TYR A 73 8.91 5.28 -7.35
C TYR A 73 9.87 4.86 -8.47
N ARG A 74 10.21 5.81 -9.36
CA ARG A 74 11.22 5.63 -10.40
C ARG A 74 12.58 5.37 -9.79
N GLY A 75 13.32 4.42 -10.37
CA GLY A 75 14.67 4.07 -9.94
C GLY A 75 14.77 3.19 -8.69
N MET A 76 13.64 2.86 -8.04
CA MET A 76 13.59 1.87 -6.95
C MET A 76 13.23 0.50 -7.54
N ASP A 77 14.15 -0.10 -8.26
CA ASP A 77 13.89 -1.25 -9.13
C ASP A 77 14.36 -2.57 -8.51
N ILE A 78 15.64 -2.66 -8.18
CA ILE A 78 16.26 -3.88 -7.64
C ILE A 78 15.71 -4.19 -6.24
N GLY A 79 15.76 -3.22 -5.32
CA GLY A 79 15.32 -3.39 -3.94
C GLY A 79 13.83 -3.68 -3.78
N THR A 80 13.00 -3.40 -4.80
CA THR A 80 11.58 -3.73 -4.83
C THR A 80 11.27 -4.98 -5.66
N ALA A 81 12.28 -5.54 -6.38
CA ALA A 81 12.11 -6.54 -7.43
C ALA A 81 10.97 -6.16 -8.38
N LYS A 82 11.06 -4.96 -8.93
CA LYS A 82 10.14 -4.44 -9.93
C LYS A 82 10.14 -5.35 -11.16
N PRO A 83 8.99 -5.58 -11.82
CA PRO A 83 8.95 -6.33 -13.08
C PRO A 83 9.92 -5.74 -14.10
N SER A 84 10.59 -6.62 -14.85
CA SER A 84 11.52 -6.21 -15.89
C SER A 84 10.83 -5.42 -17.01
N PHE A 85 11.60 -4.82 -17.89
CA PHE A 85 11.04 -4.14 -19.05
C PHE A 85 10.30 -5.13 -19.96
N GLU A 86 10.89 -6.30 -20.18
CA GLU A 86 10.31 -7.40 -20.98
C GLU A 86 8.99 -7.90 -20.37
N ASP A 87 8.92 -8.07 -19.02
CA ASP A 87 7.67 -8.43 -18.36
C ASP A 87 6.58 -7.39 -18.58
N ARG A 88 6.95 -6.09 -18.60
CA ARG A 88 6.01 -5.00 -18.79
C ARG A 88 5.60 -4.77 -20.24
N GLU A 89 6.41 -5.21 -21.20
CA GLU A 89 6.01 -5.27 -22.62
C GLU A 89 5.05 -6.42 -22.89
N ASP A 90 5.25 -7.56 -22.24
CA ASP A 90 4.40 -8.75 -22.39
C ASP A 90 3.02 -8.56 -21.73
N VAL A 91 2.99 -8.04 -20.51
CA VAL A 91 1.76 -7.76 -19.77
C VAL A 91 1.76 -6.31 -19.28
N SER A 92 0.70 -5.58 -19.60
CA SER A 92 0.56 -4.18 -19.14
C SER A 92 0.54 -4.09 -17.62
N HIS A 93 1.41 -3.21 -17.06
CA HIS A 93 1.50 -2.92 -15.65
C HIS A 93 1.13 -1.47 -15.36
N HIS A 94 0.32 -1.26 -14.33
CA HIS A 94 -0.11 0.05 -13.84
C HIS A 94 0.42 0.30 -12.43
N LEU A 95 0.58 1.57 -12.07
CA LEU A 95 1.09 2.04 -10.77
C LEU A 95 2.55 1.63 -10.51
N ILE A 96 3.34 1.50 -11.56
CA ILE A 96 4.79 1.35 -11.52
C ILE A 96 5.41 2.59 -12.12
N ASP A 97 6.47 3.14 -11.52
CA ASP A 97 7.22 4.31 -12.02
C ASP A 97 6.37 5.59 -12.22
N ILE A 98 5.36 5.81 -11.40
CA ILE A 98 4.44 6.94 -11.52
C ILE A 98 4.84 8.16 -10.68
N ARG A 99 5.85 8.04 -9.81
CA ARG A 99 6.35 9.12 -8.94
C ARG A 99 7.87 9.15 -8.96
N ASN A 100 8.45 10.35 -8.80
CA ASN A 100 9.87 10.48 -8.51
C ASN A 100 10.14 10.12 -7.03
N VAL A 101 11.35 9.69 -6.71
CA VAL A 101 11.68 9.19 -5.37
C VAL A 101 11.53 10.23 -4.26
N ASN A 102 11.61 11.51 -4.58
CA ASN A 102 11.43 12.64 -3.65
C ASN A 102 9.97 13.11 -3.52
N GLU A 103 9.04 12.57 -4.33
CA GLU A 103 7.61 12.93 -4.28
C GLU A 103 6.85 12.04 -3.28
N PRO A 104 5.96 12.60 -2.46
CA PRO A 104 5.15 11.79 -1.56
C PRO A 104 4.11 10.96 -2.35
N PHE A 105 3.85 9.76 -1.85
CA PHE A 105 2.76 8.92 -2.31
C PHE A 105 2.14 8.17 -1.12
N ASN A 106 0.84 8.26 -0.97
CA ASN A 106 0.13 7.73 0.18
C ASN A 106 -1.05 6.83 -0.22
N VAL A 107 -1.75 6.27 0.77
CA VAL A 107 -2.86 5.34 0.52
C VAL A 107 -4.05 5.98 -0.18
N VAL A 108 -4.27 7.29 -0.03
CA VAL A 108 -5.36 8.01 -0.71
C VAL A 108 -5.01 8.19 -2.18
N ASP A 109 -3.75 8.55 -2.48
CA ASP A 109 -3.24 8.62 -3.85
C ASP A 109 -3.37 7.26 -4.53
N PHE A 110 -2.93 6.18 -3.84
CA PHE A 110 -3.10 4.81 -4.35
C PHE A 110 -4.57 4.48 -4.65
N TYR A 111 -5.49 4.83 -3.75
CA TYR A 111 -6.91 4.54 -3.96
C TYR A 111 -7.45 5.13 -5.26
N TYR A 112 -7.16 6.39 -5.52
CA TYR A 112 -7.64 7.06 -6.73
C TYR A 112 -6.94 6.55 -7.99
N GLU A 113 -5.63 6.41 -7.97
CA GLU A 113 -4.85 5.90 -9.10
C GLU A 113 -5.24 4.44 -9.45
N ALA A 114 -5.39 3.57 -8.45
CA ALA A 114 -5.80 2.18 -8.67
C ALA A 114 -7.21 2.08 -9.23
N ARG A 115 -8.15 2.90 -8.75
CA ARG A 115 -9.51 2.95 -9.31
C ARG A 115 -9.54 3.48 -10.72
N HIS A 116 -8.74 4.49 -11.03
CA HIS A 116 -8.59 5.01 -12.38
C HIS A 116 -8.02 3.93 -13.31
N ALA A 117 -6.96 3.26 -12.91
CA ALA A 117 -6.39 2.14 -13.66
C ALA A 117 -7.43 1.03 -13.89
N CYS A 118 -8.13 0.58 -12.85
CA CYS A 118 -9.20 -0.42 -12.99
C CYS A 118 -10.27 0.01 -14.00
N GLN A 119 -10.72 1.26 -13.94
CA GLN A 119 -11.74 1.76 -14.88
C GLN A 119 -11.21 1.80 -16.32
N THR A 120 -9.96 2.20 -16.52
CA THR A 120 -9.30 2.24 -17.83
C THR A 120 -9.18 0.83 -18.44
N ILE A 121 -8.75 -0.14 -17.61
CA ILE A 121 -8.64 -1.55 -18.02
C ILE A 121 -10.01 -2.11 -18.43
N LEU A 122 -11.01 -1.91 -17.56
CA LEU A 122 -12.37 -2.40 -17.80
C LEU A 122 -13.07 -1.74 -19.00
N ASN A 123 -12.68 -0.53 -19.38
CA ASN A 123 -13.19 0.14 -20.56
C ASN A 123 -12.60 -0.45 -21.88
N ARG A 124 -11.52 -1.21 -21.77
CA ARG A 124 -10.91 -1.98 -22.88
C ARG A 124 -11.35 -3.45 -22.87
N ASP A 125 -12.36 -3.76 -22.06
CA ASP A 125 -12.85 -5.13 -21.83
C ASP A 125 -11.78 -6.10 -21.28
N ASN A 126 -10.70 -5.55 -20.69
CA ASN A 126 -9.67 -6.30 -20.00
C ASN A 126 -10.01 -6.45 -18.50
N ILE A 127 -9.30 -7.37 -17.84
CA ILE A 127 -9.54 -7.74 -16.43
C ILE A 127 -8.46 -7.13 -15.55
N PRO A 128 -8.81 -6.24 -14.56
CA PRO A 128 -7.84 -5.73 -13.61
C PRO A 128 -7.38 -6.83 -12.64
N LEU A 129 -6.08 -7.05 -12.58
CA LEU A 129 -5.40 -7.91 -11.61
C LEU A 129 -4.66 -7.05 -10.59
N ILE A 130 -5.22 -6.87 -9.40
CA ILE A 130 -4.57 -6.14 -8.32
C ILE A 130 -3.55 -7.05 -7.65
N VAL A 131 -2.27 -6.75 -7.78
CA VAL A 131 -1.19 -7.64 -7.32
C VAL A 131 -0.30 -6.92 -6.32
N GLY A 132 -0.19 -7.44 -5.10
CA GLY A 132 0.70 -6.81 -4.12
C GLY A 132 0.68 -7.40 -2.72
N GLY A 133 1.49 -6.78 -1.86
CA GLY A 133 1.63 -7.17 -0.46
C GLY A 133 1.32 -6.04 0.52
N SER A 134 0.98 -4.84 0.02
CA SER A 134 0.64 -3.68 0.85
C SER A 134 -0.81 -3.77 1.31
N GLY A 135 -1.03 -4.46 2.45
CA GLY A 135 -2.36 -4.76 2.96
C GLY A 135 -3.23 -3.51 3.10
N PHE A 136 -2.69 -2.42 3.64
CA PHE A 136 -3.44 -1.18 3.81
C PHE A 136 -3.88 -0.55 2.47
N TYR A 137 -3.09 -0.71 1.40
CA TYR A 137 -3.48 -0.28 0.06
C TYR A 137 -4.63 -1.11 -0.48
N ILE A 138 -4.50 -2.44 -0.40
CA ILE A 138 -5.55 -3.37 -0.83
C ILE A 138 -6.83 -3.13 -0.05
N HIS A 139 -6.75 -2.99 1.28
CA HIS A 139 -7.88 -2.65 2.14
C HIS A 139 -8.59 -1.36 1.69
N SER A 140 -7.82 -0.31 1.41
CA SER A 140 -8.41 0.96 0.95
C SER A 140 -9.15 0.80 -0.39
N LEU A 141 -8.62 -0.01 -1.31
CA LEU A 141 -9.28 -0.28 -2.58
C LEU A 141 -10.60 -1.05 -2.40
N LEU A 142 -10.64 -2.00 -1.46
CA LEU A 142 -11.81 -2.83 -1.18
C LEU A 142 -12.92 -2.07 -0.44
N TYR A 143 -12.56 -1.18 0.49
CA TYR A 143 -13.50 -0.58 1.44
C TYR A 143 -13.53 0.95 1.43
N GLY A 144 -12.71 1.59 0.60
CA GLY A 144 -12.53 3.03 0.56
C GLY A 144 -11.29 3.52 1.33
N PRO A 145 -10.85 4.75 1.04
CA PRO A 145 -9.71 5.34 1.71
C PRO A 145 -10.02 5.63 3.17
N PRO A 146 -8.99 5.75 4.02
CA PRO A 146 -9.19 6.08 5.44
C PRO A 146 -9.89 7.42 5.60
N SER A 147 -10.85 7.48 6.55
CA SER A 147 -11.54 8.71 6.90
C SER A 147 -10.60 9.66 7.65
N GLY A 148 -10.73 10.95 7.38
CA GLY A 148 -9.98 12.00 8.07
C GLY A 148 -9.46 13.05 7.09
N PRO A 149 -9.04 14.23 7.59
CA PRO A 149 -8.50 15.28 6.75
C PRO A 149 -7.15 14.84 6.15
N PRO A 150 -6.73 15.43 5.02
CA PRO A 150 -5.37 15.26 4.53
C PRO A 150 -4.35 15.65 5.60
N SER A 151 -3.15 15.07 5.55
CA SER A 151 -2.06 15.46 6.45
C SER A 151 -1.59 16.87 6.13
N VAL A 152 -1.30 17.66 7.18
CA VAL A 152 -0.73 19.01 7.07
C VAL A 152 0.75 18.91 7.46
N PRO A 153 1.68 19.08 6.49
CA PRO A 153 3.11 18.86 6.71
C PRO A 153 3.70 19.64 7.89
N GLU A 154 3.28 20.88 8.07
CA GLU A 154 3.77 21.77 9.13
C GLU A 154 3.35 21.27 10.52
N LEU A 155 2.06 20.90 10.67
CA LEU A 155 1.55 20.35 11.92
C LEU A 155 2.18 18.99 12.23
N ARG A 156 2.31 18.16 11.22
CA ARG A 156 2.95 16.85 11.36
C ARG A 156 4.40 16.98 11.82
N LYS A 157 5.17 17.88 11.20
CA LYS A 157 6.56 18.16 11.58
C LYS A 157 6.66 18.67 13.02
N ALA A 158 5.73 19.55 13.45
CA ALA A 158 5.69 20.01 14.84
C ALA A 158 5.46 18.86 15.82
N LEU A 159 4.50 17.96 15.53
CA LEU A 159 4.24 16.78 16.36
C LEU A 159 5.41 15.77 16.35
N GLU A 160 6.13 15.63 15.24
CA GLU A 160 7.35 14.81 15.15
C GLU A 160 8.46 15.40 16.03
N GLN A 161 8.65 16.72 16.02
CA GLN A 161 9.59 17.43 16.91
C GLN A 161 9.21 17.31 18.39
N GLU A 162 7.91 17.42 18.73
CA GLU A 162 7.42 17.15 20.08
C GLU A 162 7.71 15.70 20.50
N MET A 163 7.48 14.75 19.61
CA MET A 163 7.78 13.33 19.83
C MET A 163 9.27 13.07 20.09
N GLU A 164 10.17 13.77 19.41
CA GLU A 164 11.61 13.69 19.63
C GLU A 164 12.03 14.31 20.95
N LYS A 165 11.42 15.44 21.32
CA LYS A 165 11.77 16.21 22.51
C LYS A 165 11.23 15.59 23.79
N PHE A 166 9.99 15.13 23.81
CA PHE A 166 9.29 14.69 25.02
C PHE A 166 9.14 13.16 25.10
N GLY A 167 9.39 12.44 23.99
CA GLY A 167 9.26 11.00 23.93
C GLY A 167 7.85 10.51 23.51
N ALA A 168 7.79 9.23 23.17
CA ALA A 168 6.54 8.60 22.71
C ALA A 168 5.53 8.42 23.87
N ASP A 169 6.00 8.23 25.09
CA ASP A 169 5.14 8.01 26.25
C ASP A 169 4.29 9.26 26.55
N GLU A 170 4.89 10.45 26.53
CA GLU A 170 4.19 11.72 26.76
C GLU A 170 3.09 11.97 25.71
N LEU A 171 3.41 11.79 24.42
CA LEU A 171 2.41 11.99 23.37
C LEU A 171 1.32 10.91 23.40
N PHE A 172 1.64 9.70 23.83
CA PHE A 172 0.66 8.65 24.04
C PHE A 172 -0.29 8.94 25.20
N GLU A 173 0.22 9.49 26.32
CA GLU A 173 -0.61 9.94 27.44
C GLU A 173 -1.53 11.08 27.00
N ARG A 174 -1.02 12.09 26.28
CA ARG A 174 -1.83 13.17 25.71
C ARG A 174 -2.94 12.61 24.80
N LEU A 175 -2.62 11.65 23.92
CA LEU A 175 -3.61 10.99 23.10
C LEU A 175 -4.65 10.24 23.95
N SER A 176 -4.23 9.57 25.01
CA SER A 176 -5.12 8.83 25.92
C SER A 176 -6.10 9.75 26.62
N GLN A 177 -5.68 10.96 26.99
CA GLN A 177 -6.55 12.00 27.57
C GLN A 177 -7.58 12.53 26.55
N LEU A 178 -7.18 12.69 25.30
CA LEU A 178 -8.03 13.20 24.23
C LEU A 178 -8.97 12.14 23.66
N ASP A 179 -8.50 10.90 23.50
CA ASP A 179 -9.24 9.78 22.87
C ASP A 179 -8.80 8.44 23.45
N LEU A 180 -9.27 8.11 24.64
CA LEU A 180 -8.92 6.87 25.34
C LEU A 180 -9.33 5.63 24.54
N ASP A 181 -10.48 5.67 23.83
CA ASP A 181 -10.97 4.54 23.06
C ASP A 181 -10.03 4.21 21.90
N TYR A 182 -9.48 5.22 21.22
CA TYR A 182 -8.49 4.99 20.18
C TYR A 182 -7.14 4.57 20.77
N ALA A 183 -6.67 5.21 21.83
CA ALA A 183 -5.40 4.88 22.48
C ALA A 183 -5.33 3.40 22.91
N ARG A 184 -6.44 2.80 23.36
CA ARG A 184 -6.54 1.37 23.68
C ARG A 184 -6.33 0.43 22.50
N THR A 185 -6.46 0.91 21.27
CA THR A 185 -6.29 0.11 20.04
C THR A 185 -4.85 0.10 19.52
N ILE A 186 -3.97 0.92 20.09
CA ILE A 186 -2.57 1.06 19.69
C ILE A 186 -1.66 0.95 20.90
N THR A 187 -0.35 0.90 20.66
CA THR A 187 0.67 0.90 21.72
C THR A 187 1.46 2.20 21.70
N LYS A 188 2.16 2.50 22.79
CA LYS A 188 3.09 3.64 22.88
C LYS A 188 4.25 3.57 21.87
N ASN A 189 4.53 2.40 21.31
CA ASN A 189 5.54 2.21 20.27
C ASN A 189 5.04 2.55 18.85
N ASP A 190 3.73 2.72 18.68
CA ASP A 190 3.10 3.06 17.39
C ASP A 190 3.21 4.57 17.08
N ARG A 191 4.44 5.13 17.09
CA ARG A 191 4.73 6.57 16.95
C ARG A 191 3.94 7.24 15.83
N GLN A 192 3.91 6.63 14.65
CA GLN A 192 3.20 7.18 13.48
C GLN A 192 1.69 7.25 13.68
N LYS A 193 1.11 6.25 14.36
CA LYS A 193 -0.33 6.26 14.68
C LYS A 193 -0.67 7.31 15.73
N ILE A 194 0.21 7.51 16.74
CA ILE A 194 0.06 8.55 17.75
C ILE A 194 0.08 9.93 17.09
N ILE A 195 1.12 10.23 16.30
CA ILE A 195 1.25 11.49 15.57
C ILE A 195 0.03 11.73 14.68
N ARG A 196 -0.39 10.73 13.90
CA ARG A 196 -1.55 10.87 13.01
C ARG A 196 -2.86 11.11 13.77
N ALA A 197 -3.05 10.44 14.89
CA ALA A 197 -4.24 10.64 15.72
C ALA A 197 -4.29 12.06 16.31
N LEU A 198 -3.17 12.54 16.85
CA LEU A 198 -3.07 13.90 17.38
C LEU A 198 -3.27 14.94 16.28
N GLU A 199 -2.70 14.73 15.08
CA GLU A 199 -2.91 15.58 13.90
C GLU A 199 -4.39 15.68 13.55
N ILE A 200 -5.09 14.53 13.43
CA ILE A 200 -6.53 14.49 13.12
C ILE A 200 -7.34 15.22 14.19
N ILE A 201 -7.07 14.97 15.47
CA ILE A 201 -7.79 15.62 16.57
C ILE A 201 -7.57 17.14 16.54
N THR A 202 -6.33 17.58 16.29
CA THR A 202 -6.00 19.00 16.21
C THR A 202 -6.72 19.69 15.03
N LEU A 203 -6.76 19.04 13.86
CA LEU A 203 -7.38 19.60 12.66
C LEU A 203 -8.91 19.61 12.70
N THR A 204 -9.52 18.63 13.37
CA THR A 204 -10.96 18.41 13.28
C THR A 204 -11.71 18.67 14.58
N ASN A 205 -10.99 18.77 15.68
CA ASN A 205 -11.55 18.76 17.05
C ASN A 205 -12.46 17.54 17.32
N LYS A 206 -12.24 16.43 16.60
CA LYS A 206 -13.03 15.20 16.76
C LYS A 206 -12.12 14.04 17.17
N LYS A 207 -12.65 13.16 18.00
CA LYS A 207 -11.98 11.90 18.40
C LYS A 207 -11.83 10.98 17.19
N VAL A 208 -10.65 10.39 17.02
CA VAL A 208 -10.40 9.40 15.95
C VAL A 208 -11.31 8.17 16.11
N SER A 209 -11.57 7.75 17.36
CA SER A 209 -12.50 6.67 17.69
C SER A 209 -13.94 6.92 17.20
N LYS A 210 -14.32 8.16 16.96
CA LYS A 210 -15.64 8.55 16.43
C LYS A 210 -15.67 8.74 14.91
N LEU A 211 -14.50 8.76 14.25
CA LEU A 211 -14.44 8.73 12.79
C LEU A 211 -14.83 7.31 12.34
N SER A 212 -15.82 7.21 11.50
CA SER A 212 -16.41 5.92 11.11
C SER A 212 -15.48 5.11 10.18
N TRP A 213 -14.41 4.54 10.74
CA TRP A 213 -13.61 3.51 10.08
C TRP A 213 -14.39 2.22 9.84
N LYS A 214 -15.51 2.04 10.56
CA LYS A 214 -16.28 0.80 10.62
C LYS A 214 -17.34 0.69 9.52
N GLY A 215 -17.58 1.71 8.75
CA GLY A 215 -18.43 1.63 7.58
C GLY A 215 -17.68 0.99 6.41
N ARG A 216 -17.35 -0.30 6.51
CA ARG A 216 -16.78 -1.06 5.38
C ARG A 216 -17.82 -1.13 4.27
N HIS A 217 -17.83 -0.14 3.41
CA HIS A 217 -18.68 -0.13 2.23
C HIS A 217 -17.86 -0.61 1.04
N LYS A 218 -18.04 -1.87 0.65
CA LYS A 218 -17.48 -2.35 -0.62
C LYS A 218 -17.96 -1.43 -1.73
N PRO A 219 -17.06 -0.88 -2.56
CA PRO A 219 -17.47 -0.04 -3.68
C PRO A 219 -18.52 -0.77 -4.51
N MET A 220 -19.68 -0.15 -4.70
CA MET A 220 -20.86 -0.82 -5.30
C MET A 220 -20.62 -1.32 -6.74
N ASN A 221 -19.54 -0.85 -7.40
CA ASN A 221 -19.28 -1.05 -8.81
C ASN A 221 -18.40 -2.26 -9.14
N TYR A 222 -17.73 -2.87 -8.14
CA TYR A 222 -16.82 -3.98 -8.37
C TYR A 222 -17.24 -5.25 -7.59
N ASN A 223 -16.99 -6.40 -8.20
CA ASN A 223 -17.03 -7.71 -7.57
C ASN A 223 -15.59 -8.18 -7.41
N PHE A 224 -15.01 -7.98 -6.24
CA PHE A 224 -13.64 -8.38 -5.96
C PHE A 224 -13.55 -9.89 -5.70
N ARG A 225 -12.64 -10.55 -6.43
CA ARG A 225 -12.28 -11.96 -6.24
C ARG A 225 -10.91 -12.00 -5.56
N CYS A 226 -10.90 -12.21 -4.25
CA CYS A 226 -9.74 -12.01 -3.40
C CYS A 226 -9.05 -13.32 -3.05
N TRP A 227 -7.76 -13.42 -3.41
CA TRP A 227 -6.90 -14.58 -3.17
C TRP A 227 -5.66 -14.16 -2.42
N PHE A 228 -5.27 -14.95 -1.41
CA PHE A 228 -4.05 -14.73 -0.65
C PHE A 228 -3.09 -15.90 -0.87
N LEU A 229 -2.00 -15.60 -1.57
CA LEU A 229 -0.96 -16.57 -1.90
C LEU A 229 0.07 -16.60 -0.78
N HIS A 230 0.37 -17.78 -0.26
CA HIS A 230 1.35 -17.92 0.80
C HIS A 230 2.23 -19.16 0.58
N ARG A 231 3.22 -19.31 1.44
CA ARG A 231 4.06 -20.51 1.60
C ARG A 231 4.28 -20.77 3.09
N PRO A 232 4.66 -21.99 3.50
CA PRO A 232 5.12 -22.26 4.84
C PRO A 232 6.28 -21.32 5.23
N ARG A 233 6.32 -20.98 6.50
CA ARG A 233 7.27 -19.98 7.04
C ARG A 233 8.72 -20.25 6.67
N GLU A 234 9.16 -21.50 6.78
CA GLU A 234 10.54 -21.91 6.51
C GLU A 234 10.91 -21.75 5.04
N SER A 235 10.03 -22.20 4.13
CA SER A 235 10.19 -22.01 2.69
C SER A 235 10.28 -20.55 2.33
N LEU A 236 9.37 -19.74 2.87
CA LEU A 236 9.30 -18.30 2.63
C LEU A 236 10.56 -17.57 3.12
N TYR A 237 11.06 -17.90 4.31
CA TYR A 237 12.26 -17.26 4.87
C TYR A 237 13.51 -17.56 4.04
N ARG A 238 13.71 -18.82 3.61
CA ARG A 238 14.82 -19.18 2.71
C ARG A 238 14.76 -18.40 1.39
N ARG A 239 13.58 -18.26 0.80
CA ARG A 239 13.39 -17.48 -0.43
C ARG A 239 13.71 -16.00 -0.24
N ILE A 240 13.31 -15.42 0.90
CA ILE A 240 13.56 -14.01 1.22
C ILE A 240 15.05 -13.74 1.42
N GLU A 241 15.73 -14.60 2.16
CA GLU A 241 17.16 -14.42 2.42
C GLU A 241 17.98 -14.53 1.14
N LYS A 242 17.70 -15.56 0.31
CA LYS A 242 18.30 -15.68 -1.02
C LYS A 242 18.02 -14.46 -1.90
N ARG A 243 16.79 -13.93 -1.85
CA ARG A 243 16.43 -12.73 -2.61
C ARG A 243 17.19 -11.49 -2.14
N CYS A 244 17.41 -11.31 -0.83
CA CYS A 244 18.23 -10.20 -0.33
C CYS A 244 19.67 -10.28 -0.88
N GLU A 245 20.27 -11.46 -0.92
CA GLU A 245 21.59 -11.68 -1.51
C GLU A 245 21.59 -11.36 -3.02
N GLN A 246 20.64 -11.89 -3.76
CA GLN A 246 20.48 -11.62 -5.19
C GLN A 246 20.29 -10.12 -5.51
N MET A 247 19.58 -9.38 -4.67
CA MET A 247 19.43 -7.93 -4.84
C MET A 247 20.77 -7.22 -4.67
N ILE A 248 21.58 -7.60 -3.69
CA ILE A 248 22.90 -7.02 -3.45
C ILE A 248 23.83 -7.35 -4.63
N ASP A 249 23.88 -8.61 -5.04
CA ASP A 249 24.69 -9.06 -6.19
C ASP A 249 24.23 -8.40 -7.50
N GLY A 250 22.97 -8.02 -7.59
CA GLY A 250 22.36 -7.34 -8.73
C GLY A 250 22.58 -5.81 -8.78
N GLY A 251 23.37 -5.23 -7.84
CA GLY A 251 23.69 -3.80 -7.85
C GLY A 251 22.77 -2.94 -6.99
N PHE A 252 22.18 -3.50 -5.93
CA PHE A 252 21.26 -2.76 -5.06
C PHE A 252 21.92 -1.57 -4.36
N LEU A 253 23.20 -1.67 -3.97
CA LEU A 253 23.88 -0.57 -3.31
C LEU A 253 24.13 0.61 -4.28
N GLU A 254 24.49 0.31 -5.53
CA GLU A 254 24.65 1.29 -6.61
C GLU A 254 23.33 1.96 -6.97
N GLU A 255 22.20 1.22 -6.91
CA GLU A 255 20.86 1.80 -7.05
C GLU A 255 20.62 2.82 -5.93
N VAL A 256 20.91 2.48 -4.68
CA VAL A 256 20.68 3.39 -3.54
C VAL A 256 21.59 4.63 -3.62
N GLU A 257 22.84 4.50 -4.05
CA GLU A 257 23.74 5.65 -4.26
C GLU A 257 23.15 6.66 -5.26
N LYS A 258 22.63 6.19 -6.39
CA LYS A 258 21.94 7.03 -7.38
C LYS A 258 20.68 7.69 -6.80
N LEU A 259 19.94 6.98 -5.98
CA LEU A 259 18.70 7.49 -5.34
C LEU A 259 19.01 8.56 -4.27
N ILE A 260 20.19 8.52 -3.64
CA ILE A 260 20.64 9.59 -2.73
C ILE A 260 20.77 10.91 -3.50
N GLU A 261 21.37 10.90 -4.69
CA GLU A 261 21.49 12.08 -5.57
C GLU A 261 20.12 12.59 -6.03
N GLN A 262 19.13 11.70 -6.19
CA GLN A 262 17.76 12.02 -6.59
C GLN A 262 16.88 12.46 -5.41
N GLY A 263 17.41 12.50 -4.18
CA GLY A 263 16.72 13.03 -3.02
C GLY A 263 15.86 12.02 -2.25
N ILE A 264 16.15 10.72 -2.27
CA ILE A 264 15.42 9.68 -1.51
C ILE A 264 15.26 10.03 -0.03
N ARG A 265 16.25 10.74 0.57
CA ARG A 265 16.24 11.11 1.99
C ARG A 265 15.14 12.10 2.36
N THR A 266 14.59 12.83 1.40
CA THR A 266 13.52 13.81 1.62
C THR A 266 12.13 13.14 1.66
N ASN A 267 12.02 11.92 1.15
CA ASN A 267 10.78 11.13 1.17
C ASN A 267 10.85 10.02 2.23
N ASN A 268 10.13 10.21 3.32
CA ASN A 268 10.12 9.26 4.42
C ASN A 268 9.62 7.86 4.01
N SER A 269 8.63 7.77 3.09
CA SER A 269 8.12 6.48 2.61
C SER A 269 9.19 5.69 1.84
N ALA A 270 9.93 6.36 0.96
CA ALA A 270 10.99 5.74 0.17
C ALA A 270 12.22 5.41 1.02
N SER A 271 12.69 6.37 1.84
CA SER A 271 13.90 6.19 2.67
C SER A 271 13.74 5.16 3.79
N GLN A 272 12.53 4.95 4.30
CA GLN A 272 12.23 3.95 5.32
C GLN A 272 11.80 2.59 4.73
N ALA A 273 11.78 2.45 3.40
CA ALA A 273 11.51 1.17 2.76
C ALA A 273 12.57 0.12 3.16
N ILE A 274 12.11 -1.12 3.29
CA ILE A 274 12.97 -2.24 3.71
C ILE A 274 14.05 -2.47 2.65
N GLY A 275 15.26 -2.69 3.09
CA GLY A 275 16.46 -2.72 2.25
C GLY A 275 17.05 -1.33 2.09
N TYR A 276 16.27 -0.36 1.61
CA TYR A 276 16.74 1.01 1.38
C TYR A 276 17.21 1.69 2.67
N ARG A 277 16.43 1.61 3.75
CA ARG A 277 16.85 2.15 5.04
C ARG A 277 18.19 1.58 5.48
N GLN A 278 18.34 0.25 5.45
CA GLN A 278 19.56 -0.43 5.85
C GLN A 278 20.75 -0.05 4.94
N ALA A 279 20.52 0.04 3.63
CA ALA A 279 21.55 0.47 2.69
C ALA A 279 21.96 1.94 2.91
N LEU A 280 21.01 2.84 3.17
CA LEU A 280 21.28 4.24 3.49
C LEU A 280 22.10 4.40 4.78
N GLU A 281 21.86 3.55 5.79
CA GLU A 281 22.66 3.48 7.03
C GLU A 281 24.07 2.94 6.75
N TYR A 282 24.21 1.87 5.97
CA TYR A 282 25.48 1.29 5.59
C TYR A 282 26.34 2.26 4.75
N LEU A 283 25.75 2.97 3.78
CA LEU A 283 26.49 3.86 2.89
C LEU A 283 27.14 5.07 3.59
N ILE A 284 26.69 5.43 4.80
CA ILE A 284 27.31 6.48 5.63
C ILE A 284 28.26 5.92 6.70
N SER A 285 28.37 4.59 6.84
CA SER A 285 29.29 3.93 7.76
C SER A 285 30.74 3.95 7.24
N ALA A 286 31.66 3.39 8.01
CA ALA A 286 33.06 3.24 7.61
C ALA A 286 33.26 2.21 6.49
N LYS A 287 32.20 1.49 6.09
CA LYS A 287 32.20 0.45 5.04
C LYS A 287 33.22 -0.68 5.30
N LYS A 288 33.45 -1.00 6.58
CA LYS A 288 34.27 -2.14 6.97
C LYS A 288 33.51 -3.44 6.70
N LYS A 289 34.22 -4.57 6.82
CA LYS A 289 33.64 -5.89 6.63
C LYS A 289 32.49 -6.14 7.61
N GLU A 290 32.66 -5.76 8.86
CA GLU A 290 31.67 -5.87 9.92
C GLU A 290 30.40 -5.04 9.59
N ASP A 291 30.59 -3.81 9.10
CA ASP A 291 29.48 -2.92 8.70
C ASP A 291 28.62 -3.57 7.57
N TYR A 292 29.30 -4.28 6.65
CA TYR A 292 28.61 -5.00 5.57
C TYR A 292 27.86 -6.23 6.08
N GLU A 293 28.45 -6.99 6.97
CA GLU A 293 27.79 -8.16 7.58
C GLU A 293 26.55 -7.72 8.39
N ASP A 294 26.67 -6.66 9.18
CA ASP A 294 25.57 -6.07 9.93
C ASP A 294 24.45 -5.54 9.00
N PHE A 295 24.82 -4.89 7.90
CA PHE A 295 23.86 -4.44 6.88
C PHE A 295 23.07 -5.62 6.31
N LEU A 296 23.76 -6.68 5.86
CA LEU A 296 23.11 -7.86 5.27
C LEU A 296 22.17 -8.54 6.27
N ASP A 297 22.62 -8.74 7.49
CA ASP A 297 21.82 -9.36 8.55
C ASP A 297 20.60 -8.52 8.92
N SER A 298 20.76 -7.21 9.04
CA SER A 298 19.68 -6.28 9.32
C SER A 298 18.64 -6.23 8.18
N PHE A 299 19.09 -6.30 6.93
CA PHE A 299 18.21 -6.35 5.76
C PHE A 299 17.38 -7.65 5.74
N LYS A 300 18.02 -8.82 5.92
CA LYS A 300 17.34 -10.11 6.01
C LYS A 300 16.35 -10.13 7.17
N LYS A 301 16.74 -9.65 8.35
CA LYS A 301 15.87 -9.55 9.54
C LYS A 301 14.66 -8.65 9.31
N ALA A 302 14.86 -7.47 8.73
CA ALA A 302 13.78 -6.55 8.43
C ALA A 302 12.77 -7.14 7.44
N SER A 303 13.27 -7.86 6.41
CA SER A 303 12.46 -8.55 5.40
C SER A 303 11.61 -9.66 6.02
N ARG A 304 12.18 -10.51 6.91
CA ARG A 304 11.43 -11.55 7.66
C ARG A 304 10.35 -10.93 8.56
N HIS A 305 10.67 -9.83 9.24
CA HIS A 305 9.68 -9.13 10.08
C HIS A 305 8.55 -8.53 9.24
N TYR A 306 8.86 -8.04 8.04
CA TYR A 306 7.82 -7.51 7.14
C TYR A 306 6.85 -8.60 6.70
N VAL A 307 7.35 -9.75 6.29
CA VAL A 307 6.53 -10.92 5.95
C VAL A 307 5.62 -11.33 7.11
N LYS A 308 6.15 -11.38 8.33
CA LYS A 308 5.35 -11.68 9.51
C LYS A 308 4.22 -10.66 9.69
N ARG A 309 4.52 -9.36 9.49
CA ARG A 309 3.49 -8.31 9.57
C ARG A 309 2.44 -8.47 8.48
N GLN A 310 2.83 -8.76 7.23
CA GLN A 310 1.89 -8.99 6.12
C GLN A 310 0.95 -10.16 6.43
N LEU A 311 1.48 -11.32 6.83
CA LEU A 311 0.68 -12.50 7.20
C LEU A 311 -0.30 -12.21 8.35
N THR A 312 0.17 -11.55 9.40
CA THR A 312 -0.68 -11.18 10.56
C THR A 312 -1.77 -10.20 10.14
N TRP A 313 -1.41 -9.20 9.33
CA TRP A 313 -2.35 -8.18 8.87
C TRP A 313 -3.49 -8.79 8.04
N PHE A 314 -3.18 -9.60 7.03
CA PHE A 314 -4.20 -10.23 6.19
C PHE A 314 -5.09 -11.21 6.95
N ARG A 315 -4.56 -11.94 7.94
CA ARG A 315 -5.39 -12.82 8.79
C ARG A 315 -6.40 -12.05 9.62
N ASN A 316 -6.02 -10.89 10.12
CA ASN A 316 -6.86 -10.12 11.05
C ASN A 316 -7.83 -9.18 10.32
N GLU A 317 -7.37 -8.54 9.25
CA GLU A 317 -8.12 -7.47 8.58
C GLU A 317 -8.91 -7.94 7.36
N GLU A 318 -8.50 -9.04 6.72
CA GLU A 318 -9.10 -9.54 5.48
C GLU A 318 -9.48 -11.02 5.57
N PRO A 319 -10.44 -11.41 6.42
CA PRO A 319 -10.84 -12.81 6.61
C PRO A 319 -11.53 -13.43 5.39
N GLU A 320 -12.04 -12.60 4.45
CA GLU A 320 -12.72 -13.07 3.24
C GLU A 320 -11.77 -13.51 2.12
N PHE A 321 -10.45 -13.32 2.28
CA PHE A 321 -9.49 -13.80 1.29
C PHE A 321 -9.42 -15.33 1.30
N ARG A 322 -9.37 -15.93 0.12
CA ARG A 322 -9.13 -17.36 -0.06
C ARG A 322 -7.63 -17.61 -0.05
N TRP A 323 -7.16 -18.42 0.88
CA TRP A 323 -5.76 -18.70 1.08
C TRP A 323 -5.32 -19.90 0.26
N ILE A 324 -4.23 -19.78 -0.51
CA ILE A 324 -3.60 -20.86 -1.28
C ILE A 324 -2.13 -20.97 -0.90
N ASP A 325 -1.72 -22.20 -0.57
CA ASP A 325 -0.32 -22.55 -0.31
C ASP A 325 0.37 -22.95 -1.62
N LEU A 326 1.37 -22.17 -2.05
CA LEU A 326 2.11 -22.39 -3.28
C LEU A 326 3.22 -23.45 -3.16
N ASP A 327 3.46 -24.03 -1.98
CA ASP A 327 4.31 -25.23 -1.82
C ASP A 327 3.49 -26.53 -2.00
N MET A 328 2.16 -26.45 -1.84
CA MET A 328 1.25 -27.60 -1.95
C MET A 328 0.57 -27.72 -3.30
N HIS A 329 0.54 -26.65 -4.08
CA HIS A 329 -0.18 -26.59 -5.35
C HIS A 329 0.73 -26.12 -6.48
N ASP A 330 0.65 -26.79 -7.61
CA ASP A 330 1.31 -26.36 -8.83
C ASP A 330 0.78 -24.98 -9.27
N PRO A 331 1.64 -24.03 -9.68
CA PRO A 331 1.22 -22.72 -10.14
C PRO A 331 0.18 -22.76 -11.26
N GLU A 332 0.27 -23.69 -12.22
CA GLU A 332 -0.71 -23.84 -13.30
C GLU A 332 -2.10 -24.19 -12.77
N VAL A 333 -2.17 -25.12 -11.80
CA VAL A 333 -3.42 -25.49 -11.15
C VAL A 333 -4.02 -24.31 -10.38
N VAL A 334 -3.19 -23.49 -9.73
CA VAL A 334 -3.65 -22.28 -9.03
C VAL A 334 -4.22 -21.26 -10.03
N VAL A 335 -3.56 -21.07 -11.16
CA VAL A 335 -4.06 -20.21 -12.24
C VAL A 335 -5.41 -20.70 -12.75
N ASP A 336 -5.58 -22.02 -12.93
CA ASP A 336 -6.84 -22.62 -13.36
C ASP A 336 -7.97 -22.40 -12.37
N ILE A 337 -7.71 -22.60 -11.08
CA ILE A 337 -8.68 -22.37 -10.01
C ILE A 337 -9.15 -20.90 -10.00
N ILE A 338 -8.22 -19.96 -10.11
CA ILE A 338 -8.54 -18.53 -10.11
C ILE A 338 -9.33 -18.14 -11.36
N THR A 339 -8.96 -18.69 -12.52
CA THR A 339 -9.65 -18.46 -13.78
C THR A 339 -11.09 -18.99 -13.73
N GLN A 340 -11.29 -20.23 -13.28
CA GLN A 340 -12.62 -20.83 -13.13
C GLN A 340 -13.49 -20.06 -12.15
N ASP A 341 -12.94 -19.62 -10.99
CA ASP A 341 -13.68 -18.77 -10.04
C ASP A 341 -14.10 -17.44 -10.68
N TYR A 342 -13.27 -16.88 -11.54
CA TYR A 342 -13.61 -15.69 -12.29
C TYR A 342 -14.74 -15.94 -13.28
N GLU A 343 -14.72 -17.04 -14.03
CA GLU A 343 -15.70 -17.40 -15.05
C GLU A 343 -17.05 -17.80 -14.46
N GLN A 344 -17.08 -18.71 -13.48
CA GLN A 344 -18.31 -19.28 -12.87
C GLN A 344 -19.21 -18.24 -12.20
N SER A 345 -18.74 -17.06 -11.97
CA SER A 345 -19.49 -16.00 -11.29
C SER A 345 -20.23 -15.07 -12.28
N LEU A 346 -20.42 -15.51 -13.51
CA LEU A 346 -21.20 -14.82 -14.54
C LEU A 346 -22.71 -14.91 -14.32
#